data_1026c5a4777533530716422839bfb4e4
#
_entry.id   1026c5a4777533530716422839bfb4e4
#
_cell.length_a   1.000
_cell.length_b   1.000
_cell.length_c   1.000
_cell.angle_alpha   90.00
_cell.angle_beta   90.00
_cell.angle_gamma   90.00
#
_symmetry.space_group_name_H-M   'P 1'
#
loop_
_entity.id
_entity.type
_entity.pdbx_description
1 polymer ?
#
loop_
_entity_poly.entity_id
_entity_poly.type
_entity_poly.pdbx_seq_one_letter_code
_entity_poly.pdbx_strand_id
1 'polypeptide(L)'
;MSFNAYMHVRNRYRSNPSDFQQLAEKHPNLKQYLIEKSKGGVTLDFCDPNAVRALTIAVAKEDFNLDLELSLDRLIPRIPQKLNYLHWIEDLIECRNDAIGIDIGGGCSCIHALLAVRLNPQWTMYVSEIDPFNYRMAMKNVEQNGLQDRIHVVQMDSSALFHDFIDQTKHYDFLMCNPPFYCDSSESQGLTNTRKSDRPSANSINTAAPVESIYDQGGEVEFKTVLLIFTSQLGKKSSLDRIKKHLAKIRHIDTELCQGNTMRWAIAWTFDETYQFPSECQSRKAFQALKKTKKKNETPRTPISVPFDSKYSFDFIKNYLETYLFNELHLKWTSLSSYAWIFDAYDNLWSHQRRRRRQHTNDEPPSKRLKSNDEPTAKVCTIQMRLDEHEGICTLYLLFVDGTNADAANQIGQYIKNQFPTYCQSHE
;
A
#
# COMPACT_ATOMS: atom_id res chain seq x y z
N MET A 1 5.84 -6.08 11.43
CA MET A 1 4.52 -6.28 12.10
C MET A 1 3.49 -6.59 11.01
N SER A 2 2.67 -7.60 11.23
CA SER A 2 1.57 -7.92 10.32
C SER A 2 0.43 -6.91 10.48
N PHE A 3 -0.19 -6.51 9.37
CA PHE A 3 -1.37 -5.62 9.37
C PHE A 3 -2.70 -6.39 9.53
N ASN A 4 -2.67 -7.65 9.98
CA ASN A 4 -3.89 -8.44 10.10
C ASN A 4 -4.92 -7.82 11.07
N ALA A 5 -4.47 -7.15 12.13
CA ALA A 5 -5.34 -6.40 13.03
C ALA A 5 -6.15 -5.27 12.32
N TYR A 6 -5.74 -4.88 11.11
CA TYR A 6 -6.41 -3.86 10.28
C TYR A 6 -7.28 -4.46 9.18
N MET A 7 -7.40 -5.78 9.09
CA MET A 7 -8.39 -6.41 8.23
C MET A 7 -9.80 -6.00 8.64
N HIS A 8 -10.73 -6.13 7.71
CA HIS A 8 -12.14 -5.88 7.99
C HIS A 8 -12.61 -6.66 9.23
N VAL A 9 -13.50 -6.08 10.03
CA VAL A 9 -13.93 -6.67 11.31
C VAL A 9 -14.57 -8.06 11.14
N ARG A 10 -15.28 -8.28 10.03
CA ARG A 10 -15.89 -9.56 9.68
C ARG A 10 -14.94 -10.54 8.98
N ASN A 11 -13.71 -10.11 8.63
CA ASN A 11 -12.77 -11.01 7.99
C ASN A 11 -12.31 -12.09 8.99
N ARG A 12 -12.65 -13.34 8.72
CA ARG A 12 -12.33 -14.49 9.60
C ARG A 12 -10.84 -14.62 9.93
N TYR A 13 -9.96 -14.21 9.00
CA TYR A 13 -8.50 -14.30 9.18
C TYR A 13 -7.91 -13.16 10.00
N ARG A 14 -8.70 -12.20 10.42
CA ARG A 14 -8.26 -11.10 11.27
C ARG A 14 -7.78 -11.59 12.64
N SER A 15 -8.57 -12.47 13.26
CA SER A 15 -8.31 -13.03 14.60
C SER A 15 -7.79 -14.46 14.53
N ASN A 16 -8.19 -15.22 13.51
CA ASN A 16 -7.86 -16.62 13.32
C ASN A 16 -7.13 -16.82 11.98
N PRO A 17 -5.82 -16.52 11.91
CA PRO A 17 -5.04 -16.82 10.71
C PRO A 17 -5.04 -18.34 10.48
N SER A 18 -5.02 -18.76 9.20
CA SER A 18 -4.98 -20.17 8.83
C SER A 18 -3.82 -20.90 9.51
N ASP A 19 -4.10 -22.01 10.14
CA ASP A 19 -3.09 -22.95 10.64
C ASP A 19 -2.61 -23.82 9.47
N PHE A 20 -1.40 -23.57 9.01
CA PHE A 20 -0.84 -24.25 7.83
C PHE A 20 -0.56 -25.74 8.10
N GLN A 21 -0.25 -26.11 9.32
CA GLN A 21 -0.04 -27.51 9.68
C GLN A 21 -1.35 -28.28 9.62
N GLN A 22 -2.40 -27.76 10.24
CA GLN A 22 -3.73 -28.36 10.21
C GLN A 22 -4.31 -28.43 8.78
N LEU A 23 -4.09 -27.36 7.97
CA LEU A 23 -4.48 -27.37 6.56
C LEU A 23 -3.74 -28.46 5.77
N ALA A 24 -2.45 -28.66 6.00
CA ALA A 24 -1.65 -29.65 5.29
C ALA A 24 -1.99 -31.10 5.68
N GLU A 25 -2.51 -31.33 6.87
CA GLU A 25 -3.03 -32.65 7.27
C GLU A 25 -4.25 -33.04 6.43
N LYS A 26 -5.12 -32.08 6.11
CA LYS A 26 -6.32 -32.29 5.29
C LYS A 26 -6.05 -32.18 3.78
N HIS A 27 -5.01 -31.45 3.40
CA HIS A 27 -4.64 -31.16 2.00
C HIS A 27 -3.21 -31.60 1.71
N PRO A 28 -2.96 -32.88 1.36
CA PRO A 28 -1.61 -33.42 1.19
C PRO A 28 -0.74 -32.65 0.19
N ASN A 29 -1.35 -32.07 -0.84
CA ASN A 29 -0.64 -31.26 -1.83
C ASN A 29 0.00 -29.99 -1.25
N LEU A 30 -0.47 -29.50 -0.09
CA LEU A 30 0.13 -28.37 0.60
C LEU A 30 1.35 -28.79 1.44
N LYS A 31 1.36 -30.04 1.94
CA LYS A 31 2.36 -30.54 2.90
C LYS A 31 3.81 -30.38 2.41
N GLN A 32 4.06 -30.64 1.12
CA GLN A 32 5.39 -30.57 0.53
C GLN A 32 6.00 -29.16 0.51
N TYR A 33 5.18 -28.11 0.71
CA TYR A 33 5.61 -26.72 0.71
C TYR A 33 5.77 -26.14 2.12
N LEU A 34 5.53 -26.95 3.17
CA LEU A 34 5.70 -26.48 4.54
C LEU A 34 7.20 -26.38 4.88
N ILE A 35 7.55 -25.28 5.52
CA ILE A 35 8.90 -24.99 6.00
C ILE A 35 8.85 -24.88 7.52
N GLU A 36 9.67 -25.65 8.22
CA GLU A 36 9.80 -25.55 9.67
C GLU A 36 10.46 -24.23 10.07
N LYS A 37 9.92 -23.58 11.10
CA LYS A 37 10.50 -22.37 11.66
C LYS A 37 11.47 -22.73 12.78
N SER A 38 12.59 -22.01 12.89
CA SER A 38 13.61 -22.19 13.93
C SER A 38 13.08 -22.06 15.38
N LYS A 39 11.92 -21.40 15.57
CA LYS A 39 11.27 -21.20 16.88
C LYS A 39 10.03 -22.10 17.08
N GLY A 40 9.90 -23.14 16.29
CA GLY A 40 8.73 -24.03 16.25
C GLY A 40 7.59 -23.53 15.36
N GLY A 41 6.76 -24.48 14.91
CA GLY A 41 5.67 -24.27 13.95
C GLY A 41 6.17 -24.23 12.50
N VAL A 42 5.23 -24.06 11.57
CA VAL A 42 5.49 -24.13 10.13
C VAL A 42 5.15 -22.79 9.45
N THR A 43 5.69 -22.61 8.25
CA THR A 43 5.38 -21.51 7.35
C THR A 43 5.45 -22.00 5.91
N LEU A 44 5.23 -21.10 4.94
CA LEU A 44 5.44 -21.36 3.51
C LEU A 44 6.37 -20.29 2.93
N ASP A 45 7.02 -20.60 1.83
CA ASP A 45 7.62 -19.59 0.99
C ASP A 45 6.53 -18.91 0.15
N PHE A 46 6.15 -17.71 0.54
CA PHE A 46 5.18 -16.90 -0.21
C PHE A 46 5.74 -16.33 -1.52
N CYS A 47 7.00 -16.58 -1.83
CA CYS A 47 7.62 -16.27 -3.11
C CYS A 47 7.53 -17.44 -4.10
N ASP A 48 7.27 -18.66 -3.64
CA ASP A 48 7.02 -19.81 -4.50
C ASP A 48 5.55 -19.81 -4.99
N PRO A 49 5.29 -19.65 -6.31
CA PRO A 49 3.94 -19.66 -6.86
C PRO A 49 3.21 -20.98 -6.62
N ASN A 50 3.92 -22.11 -6.60
CA ASN A 50 3.32 -23.43 -6.35
C ASN A 50 2.83 -23.55 -4.90
N ALA A 51 3.64 -23.08 -3.94
CA ALA A 51 3.26 -23.05 -2.53
C ALA A 51 2.02 -22.17 -2.30
N VAL A 52 1.99 -20.98 -2.93
CA VAL A 52 0.85 -20.04 -2.83
C VAL A 52 -0.39 -20.62 -3.48
N ARG A 53 -0.25 -21.28 -4.65
CA ARG A 53 -1.37 -21.97 -5.33
C ARG A 53 -1.94 -23.08 -4.44
N ALA A 54 -1.10 -23.97 -3.90
CA ALA A 54 -1.51 -25.05 -3.03
C ALA A 54 -2.23 -24.53 -1.78
N LEU A 55 -1.70 -23.46 -1.15
CA LEU A 55 -2.34 -22.80 -0.02
C LEU A 55 -3.70 -22.21 -0.40
N THR A 56 -3.81 -21.53 -1.54
CA THR A 56 -5.06 -20.90 -1.98
C THR A 56 -6.14 -21.94 -2.22
N ILE A 57 -5.80 -23.07 -2.87
CA ILE A 57 -6.73 -24.18 -3.11
C ILE A 57 -7.17 -24.80 -1.77
N ALA A 58 -6.24 -25.07 -0.85
CA ALA A 58 -6.55 -25.65 0.45
C ALA A 58 -7.49 -24.74 1.28
N VAL A 59 -7.20 -23.44 1.33
CA VAL A 59 -8.02 -22.44 2.03
C VAL A 59 -9.40 -22.31 1.40
N ALA A 60 -9.48 -22.26 0.04
CA ALA A 60 -10.76 -22.20 -0.66
C ALA A 60 -11.64 -23.41 -0.35
N LYS A 61 -11.05 -24.60 -0.34
CA LYS A 61 -11.78 -25.85 -0.04
C LYS A 61 -12.22 -25.91 1.41
N GLU A 62 -11.30 -25.69 2.34
CA GLU A 62 -11.57 -25.87 3.77
C GLU A 62 -12.55 -24.80 4.31
N ASP A 63 -12.35 -23.55 3.94
CA ASP A 63 -13.05 -22.43 4.56
C ASP A 63 -14.34 -22.03 3.85
N PHE A 64 -14.46 -22.35 2.53
CA PHE A 64 -15.59 -21.92 1.68
C PHE A 64 -16.22 -23.06 0.89
N ASN A 65 -15.75 -24.30 1.05
CA ASN A 65 -16.16 -25.45 0.24
C ASN A 65 -16.12 -25.14 -1.26
N LEU A 66 -15.04 -24.50 -1.73
CA LEU A 66 -14.82 -24.15 -3.12
C LEU A 66 -13.70 -25.03 -3.69
N ASP A 67 -14.00 -25.72 -4.77
CA ASP A 67 -13.00 -26.39 -5.60
C ASP A 67 -12.46 -25.40 -6.61
N LEU A 68 -11.14 -25.17 -6.63
CA LEU A 68 -10.50 -24.21 -7.53
C LEU A 68 -9.47 -24.91 -8.42
N GLU A 69 -9.53 -24.58 -9.70
CA GLU A 69 -8.43 -24.82 -10.64
C GLU A 69 -7.72 -23.52 -10.93
N LEU A 70 -6.41 -23.47 -10.66
CA LEU A 70 -5.59 -22.26 -10.77
C LEU A 70 -4.37 -22.54 -11.66
N SER A 71 -4.22 -21.73 -12.72
CA SER A 71 -3.02 -21.75 -13.58
C SER A 71 -1.89 -20.97 -12.93
N LEU A 72 -0.64 -21.45 -13.07
CA LEU A 72 0.54 -20.70 -12.66
C LEU A 72 0.84 -19.52 -13.58
N ASP A 73 0.31 -19.54 -14.81
CA ASP A 73 0.45 -18.46 -15.78
C ASP A 73 -0.55 -17.32 -15.54
N ARG A 74 -1.31 -17.38 -14.45
CA ARG A 74 -2.35 -16.41 -14.10
C ARG A 74 -2.25 -16.01 -12.64
N LEU A 75 -2.95 -14.93 -12.28
CA LEU A 75 -2.97 -14.41 -10.91
C LEU A 75 -3.52 -15.45 -9.92
N ILE A 76 -2.71 -15.81 -8.94
CA ILE A 76 -3.16 -16.65 -7.82
C ILE A 76 -3.78 -15.75 -6.75
N PRO A 77 -5.09 -15.90 -6.47
CA PRO A 77 -5.77 -14.99 -5.56
C PRO A 77 -5.40 -15.25 -4.09
N ARG A 78 -5.25 -14.18 -3.33
CA ARG A 78 -5.06 -14.24 -1.87
C ARG A 78 -6.40 -14.05 -1.17
N ILE A 79 -7.07 -15.12 -0.79
CA ILE A 79 -8.43 -15.14 -0.23
C ILE A 79 -8.62 -14.13 0.91
N PRO A 80 -7.74 -14.03 1.93
CA PRO A 80 -7.95 -13.06 3.00
C PRO A 80 -8.01 -11.60 2.54
N GLN A 81 -7.29 -11.27 1.46
CA GLN A 81 -7.32 -9.93 0.87
C GLN A 81 -8.63 -9.67 0.11
N LYS A 82 -9.12 -10.69 -0.60
CA LYS A 82 -10.37 -10.61 -1.36
C LYS A 82 -11.57 -10.42 -0.44
N LEU A 83 -11.57 -11.08 0.70
CA LEU A 83 -12.61 -10.93 1.73
C LEU A 83 -12.71 -9.52 2.29
N ASN A 84 -11.58 -8.81 2.48
CA ASN A 84 -11.64 -7.43 2.94
C ASN A 84 -12.44 -6.54 1.98
N TYR A 85 -12.27 -6.75 0.68
CA TYR A 85 -12.97 -5.98 -0.34
C TYR A 85 -14.45 -6.34 -0.40
N LEU A 86 -14.78 -7.62 -0.38
CA LEU A 86 -16.16 -8.09 -0.37
C LEU A 86 -16.92 -7.61 0.87
N HIS A 87 -16.36 -7.74 2.07
CA HIS A 87 -17.01 -7.26 3.30
C HIS A 87 -17.21 -5.75 3.31
N TRP A 88 -16.31 -5.00 2.67
CA TRP A 88 -16.52 -3.56 2.51
C TRP A 88 -17.67 -3.26 1.54
N ILE A 89 -17.83 -4.03 0.47
CA ILE A 89 -18.98 -3.91 -0.45
C ILE A 89 -20.27 -4.26 0.27
N GLU A 90 -20.28 -5.34 1.08
CA GLU A 90 -21.43 -5.68 1.91
C GLU A 90 -21.83 -4.53 2.84
N ASP A 91 -20.87 -3.83 3.45
CA ASP A 91 -21.16 -2.66 4.28
C ASP A 91 -21.77 -1.51 3.45
N LEU A 92 -21.27 -1.29 2.23
CA LEU A 92 -21.78 -0.25 1.34
C LEU A 92 -23.24 -0.48 0.96
N ILE A 93 -23.65 -1.73 0.73
CA ILE A 93 -25.04 -2.09 0.40
C ILE A 93 -25.86 -2.51 1.63
N GLU A 94 -25.41 -2.10 2.83
CA GLU A 94 -26.06 -2.36 4.11
C GLU A 94 -26.39 -3.84 4.37
N CYS A 95 -25.48 -4.74 3.92
CA CYS A 95 -25.60 -6.21 4.03
C CYS A 95 -26.89 -6.77 3.41
N ARG A 96 -27.32 -6.20 2.30
CA ARG A 96 -28.52 -6.67 1.56
C ARG A 96 -28.40 -8.15 1.20
N ASN A 97 -29.43 -8.93 1.50
CA ASN A 97 -29.39 -10.37 1.36
C ASN A 97 -29.48 -10.90 -0.07
N ASP A 98 -30.20 -10.19 -0.95
CA ASP A 98 -30.58 -10.59 -2.33
C ASP A 98 -29.90 -9.73 -3.40
N ALA A 99 -28.70 -9.24 -3.15
CA ALA A 99 -28.03 -8.32 -4.04
C ALA A 99 -27.61 -8.95 -5.37
N ILE A 100 -27.69 -8.15 -6.42
CA ILE A 100 -27.17 -8.46 -7.75
C ILE A 100 -25.91 -7.62 -7.97
N GLY A 101 -24.77 -8.29 -8.09
CA GLY A 101 -23.46 -7.65 -8.29
C GLY A 101 -22.86 -7.90 -9.66
N ILE A 102 -21.99 -6.97 -10.07
CA ILE A 102 -21.18 -7.08 -11.28
C ILE A 102 -19.71 -7.11 -10.88
N ASP A 103 -18.93 -8.06 -11.41
CA ASP A 103 -17.46 -8.13 -11.27
C ASP A 103 -16.83 -7.95 -12.65
N ILE A 104 -16.13 -6.81 -12.84
CA ILE A 104 -15.44 -6.51 -14.09
C ILE A 104 -14.03 -7.06 -14.06
N GLY A 105 -13.70 -7.91 -15.06
CA GLY A 105 -12.42 -8.58 -15.12
C GLY A 105 -12.29 -9.63 -14.03
N GLY A 106 -13.18 -10.64 -14.03
CA GLY A 106 -13.24 -11.70 -13.02
C GLY A 106 -11.95 -12.51 -12.88
N GLY A 107 -11.09 -12.48 -13.90
CA GLY A 107 -9.85 -13.25 -13.99
C GLY A 107 -10.10 -14.76 -14.07
N CYS A 108 -9.06 -15.55 -14.24
CA CYS A 108 -9.17 -16.99 -14.44
C CYS A 108 -9.77 -17.74 -13.24
N SER A 109 -9.61 -17.22 -12.03
CA SER A 109 -10.13 -17.86 -10.82
C SER A 109 -11.60 -17.57 -10.53
N CYS A 110 -12.15 -16.47 -11.03
CA CYS A 110 -13.48 -15.95 -10.70
C CYS A 110 -13.70 -15.79 -9.19
N ILE A 111 -12.64 -15.54 -8.44
CA ILE A 111 -12.63 -15.70 -6.99
C ILE A 111 -13.56 -14.74 -6.24
N HIS A 112 -13.73 -13.51 -6.73
CA HIS A 112 -14.62 -12.56 -6.05
C HIS A 112 -16.08 -13.03 -6.13
N ALA A 113 -16.54 -13.42 -7.31
CA ALA A 113 -17.91 -13.91 -7.47
C ALA A 113 -18.15 -15.22 -6.71
N LEU A 114 -17.19 -16.17 -6.75
CA LEU A 114 -17.29 -17.41 -6.01
C LEU A 114 -17.39 -17.16 -4.49
N LEU A 115 -16.55 -16.30 -3.93
CA LEU A 115 -16.60 -15.93 -2.52
C LEU A 115 -17.88 -15.15 -2.18
N ALA A 116 -18.30 -14.23 -3.04
CA ALA A 116 -19.50 -13.42 -2.84
C ALA A 116 -20.74 -14.31 -2.65
N VAL A 117 -20.98 -15.27 -3.55
CA VAL A 117 -22.14 -16.17 -3.46
C VAL A 117 -22.01 -17.25 -2.40
N ARG A 118 -20.80 -17.59 -1.94
CA ARG A 118 -20.61 -18.50 -0.79
C ARG A 118 -20.88 -17.80 0.54
N LEU A 119 -20.49 -16.52 0.66
CA LEU A 119 -20.79 -15.71 1.83
C LEU A 119 -22.26 -15.29 1.90
N ASN A 120 -22.85 -15.01 0.74
CA ASN A 120 -24.21 -14.52 0.61
C ASN A 120 -25.01 -15.44 -0.33
N PRO A 121 -25.67 -16.48 0.21
CA PRO A 121 -26.30 -17.53 -0.61
C PRO A 121 -27.42 -17.06 -1.55
N GLN A 122 -27.97 -15.88 -1.39
CA GLN A 122 -29.02 -15.32 -2.24
C GLN A 122 -28.48 -14.31 -3.28
N TRP A 123 -27.18 -14.01 -3.25
CA TRP A 123 -26.59 -13.10 -4.22
C TRP A 123 -26.46 -13.74 -5.60
N THR A 124 -26.60 -12.90 -6.63
CA THR A 124 -26.32 -13.23 -8.03
C THR A 124 -25.19 -12.36 -8.52
N MET A 125 -24.21 -12.94 -9.23
CA MET A 125 -23.07 -12.23 -9.76
C MET A 125 -23.01 -12.34 -11.28
N TYR A 126 -22.84 -11.22 -11.96
CA TYR A 126 -22.51 -11.11 -13.39
C TYR A 126 -21.03 -10.79 -13.51
N VAL A 127 -20.28 -11.58 -14.27
CA VAL A 127 -18.83 -11.47 -14.36
C VAL A 127 -18.43 -11.26 -15.81
N SER A 128 -17.72 -10.18 -16.11
CA SER A 128 -17.15 -9.97 -17.43
C SER A 128 -15.67 -10.37 -17.47
N GLU A 129 -15.22 -10.93 -18.58
CA GLU A 129 -13.82 -11.25 -18.82
C GLU A 129 -13.51 -11.12 -20.32
N ILE A 130 -12.39 -10.45 -20.64
CA ILE A 130 -11.98 -10.23 -22.05
C ILE A 130 -11.02 -11.30 -22.55
N ASP A 131 -10.17 -11.85 -21.68
CA ASP A 131 -9.21 -12.89 -22.07
C ASP A 131 -9.90 -14.24 -22.23
N PRO A 132 -9.84 -14.88 -23.42
CA PRO A 132 -10.55 -16.16 -23.69
C PRO A 132 -10.07 -17.32 -22.80
N PHE A 133 -8.81 -17.32 -22.35
CA PHE A 133 -8.32 -18.34 -21.45
C PHE A 133 -8.90 -18.15 -20.04
N ASN A 134 -8.85 -16.91 -19.53
CA ASN A 134 -9.43 -16.58 -18.23
C ASN A 134 -10.94 -16.87 -18.20
N TYR A 135 -11.66 -16.50 -19.25
CA TYR A 135 -13.08 -16.81 -19.38
C TYR A 135 -13.37 -18.31 -19.24
N ARG A 136 -12.65 -19.16 -20.00
CA ARG A 136 -12.84 -20.63 -19.93
C ARG A 136 -12.52 -21.18 -18.54
N MET A 137 -11.47 -20.67 -17.91
CA MET A 137 -11.08 -21.09 -16.56
C MET A 137 -12.10 -20.62 -15.51
N ALA A 138 -12.59 -19.40 -15.62
CA ALA A 138 -13.65 -18.86 -14.77
C ALA A 138 -14.92 -19.70 -14.86
N MET A 139 -15.39 -20.01 -16.09
CA MET A 139 -16.53 -20.88 -16.33
C MET A 139 -16.33 -22.24 -15.67
N LYS A 140 -15.18 -22.88 -15.88
CA LYS A 140 -14.86 -24.17 -15.25
C LYS A 140 -14.91 -24.11 -13.72
N ASN A 141 -14.37 -23.04 -13.12
CA ASN A 141 -14.42 -22.84 -11.68
C ASN A 141 -15.85 -22.63 -11.15
N VAL A 142 -16.72 -21.98 -11.92
CA VAL A 142 -18.14 -21.83 -11.59
C VAL A 142 -18.86 -23.18 -11.70
N GLU A 143 -18.66 -23.90 -12.80
CA GLU A 143 -19.30 -25.18 -13.09
C GLU A 143 -18.95 -26.28 -12.06
N GLN A 144 -17.68 -26.46 -11.74
CA GLN A 144 -17.24 -27.49 -10.78
C GLN A 144 -17.76 -27.26 -9.34
N ASN A 145 -18.20 -26.02 -9.04
CA ASN A 145 -18.81 -25.67 -7.77
C ASN A 145 -20.35 -25.67 -7.80
N GLY A 146 -20.98 -25.97 -8.97
CA GLY A 146 -22.42 -25.98 -9.12
C GLY A 146 -23.08 -24.61 -8.91
N LEU A 147 -22.45 -23.54 -9.37
CA LEU A 147 -22.86 -22.15 -9.10
C LEU A 147 -23.34 -21.40 -10.35
N GLN A 148 -23.62 -22.12 -11.46
CA GLN A 148 -24.01 -21.52 -12.76
C GLN A 148 -25.33 -20.74 -12.68
N ASP A 149 -26.24 -21.15 -11.79
CA ASP A 149 -27.52 -20.45 -11.60
C ASP A 149 -27.37 -19.07 -10.92
N ARG A 150 -26.20 -18.81 -10.29
CA ARG A 150 -25.96 -17.60 -9.53
C ARG A 150 -24.73 -16.80 -9.98
N ILE A 151 -23.87 -17.40 -10.80
CA ILE A 151 -22.71 -16.71 -11.37
C ILE A 151 -22.75 -16.83 -12.88
N HIS A 152 -22.97 -15.73 -13.56
CA HIS A 152 -23.06 -15.64 -15.00
C HIS A 152 -21.80 -15.01 -15.56
N VAL A 153 -20.89 -15.84 -16.08
CA VAL A 153 -19.64 -15.36 -16.70
C VAL A 153 -19.89 -15.08 -18.18
N VAL A 154 -19.51 -13.90 -18.65
CA VAL A 154 -19.67 -13.45 -20.03
C VAL A 154 -18.31 -13.07 -20.60
N GLN A 155 -17.97 -13.64 -21.76
CA GLN A 155 -16.80 -13.22 -22.51
C GLN A 155 -17.12 -11.92 -23.24
N MET A 156 -16.33 -10.87 -22.98
CA MET A 156 -16.46 -9.58 -23.63
C MET A 156 -15.43 -9.43 -24.74
N ASP A 157 -15.77 -8.72 -25.80
CA ASP A 157 -14.76 -8.21 -26.72
C ASP A 157 -14.12 -6.97 -26.14
N SER A 158 -12.81 -6.76 -26.41
CA SER A 158 -12.07 -5.57 -25.94
C SER A 158 -12.62 -4.24 -26.46
N SER A 159 -13.38 -4.29 -27.58
CA SER A 159 -14.08 -3.16 -28.17
C SER A 159 -15.54 -3.01 -27.68
N ALA A 160 -16.06 -4.02 -26.98
CA ALA A 160 -17.44 -4.00 -26.49
C ALA A 160 -17.60 -2.93 -25.40
N LEU A 161 -18.66 -2.16 -25.52
CA LEU A 161 -19.00 -1.18 -24.51
C LEU A 161 -19.69 -1.87 -23.32
N PHE A 162 -19.50 -1.32 -22.15
CA PHE A 162 -20.04 -1.90 -20.91
C PHE A 162 -21.57 -2.09 -20.93
N HIS A 163 -22.31 -1.26 -21.66
CA HIS A 163 -23.76 -1.39 -21.82
C HIS A 163 -24.18 -2.66 -22.57
N ASP A 164 -23.31 -3.27 -23.37
CA ASP A 164 -23.61 -4.52 -24.09
C ASP A 164 -23.64 -5.73 -23.16
N PHE A 165 -23.02 -5.60 -21.99
CA PHE A 165 -22.97 -6.61 -20.94
C PHE A 165 -24.14 -6.51 -19.96
N ILE A 166 -24.69 -5.30 -19.76
CA ILE A 166 -25.71 -5.02 -18.76
C ILE A 166 -27.10 -5.14 -19.35
N ASP A 167 -27.90 -6.00 -18.74
CA ASP A 167 -29.36 -6.02 -19.00
C ASP A 167 -29.98 -4.79 -18.32
N GLN A 168 -30.34 -3.79 -19.12
CA GLN A 168 -30.94 -2.53 -18.67
C GLN A 168 -32.31 -2.69 -17.99
N THR A 169 -32.94 -3.87 -18.09
CA THR A 169 -34.19 -4.17 -17.40
C THR A 169 -33.98 -4.62 -15.95
N LYS A 170 -32.76 -4.95 -15.57
CA LYS A 170 -32.40 -5.40 -14.24
C LYS A 170 -31.84 -4.25 -13.40
N HIS A 171 -32.05 -4.36 -12.11
CA HIS A 171 -31.42 -3.51 -11.13
C HIS A 171 -30.18 -4.23 -10.57
N TYR A 172 -29.04 -3.55 -10.55
CA TYR A 172 -27.81 -4.07 -9.97
C TYR A 172 -27.44 -3.21 -8.76
N ASP A 173 -27.10 -3.85 -7.66
CA ASP A 173 -26.82 -3.16 -6.41
C ASP A 173 -25.40 -2.60 -6.34
N PHE A 174 -24.46 -3.32 -6.92
CA PHE A 174 -23.06 -2.87 -6.95
C PHE A 174 -22.30 -3.39 -8.18
N LEU A 175 -21.28 -2.62 -8.52
CA LEU A 175 -20.23 -3.03 -9.43
C LEU A 175 -18.92 -3.04 -8.71
N MET A 176 -18.14 -4.10 -8.90
CA MET A 176 -16.80 -4.19 -8.40
C MET A 176 -15.79 -4.39 -9.53
N CYS A 177 -14.57 -3.89 -9.31
CA CYS A 177 -13.45 -4.09 -10.22
C CYS A 177 -12.15 -4.18 -9.44
N ASN A 178 -11.30 -5.10 -9.84
CA ASN A 178 -9.93 -5.19 -9.39
C ASN A 178 -8.99 -5.06 -10.59
N PRO A 179 -8.81 -3.84 -11.13
CA PRO A 179 -8.09 -3.63 -12.37
C PRO A 179 -6.61 -3.98 -12.25
N PRO A 180 -5.91 -4.17 -13.37
CA PRO A 180 -4.44 -4.25 -13.39
C PRO A 180 -3.81 -3.02 -12.71
N PHE A 181 -2.78 -3.23 -11.88
CA PHE A 181 -2.21 -2.14 -11.06
C PHE A 181 -0.96 -1.50 -11.67
N TYR A 182 -0.34 -2.13 -12.66
CA TYR A 182 0.98 -1.77 -13.16
C TYR A 182 0.94 -1.36 -14.63
N CYS A 183 1.79 -0.42 -15.00
CA CYS A 183 1.93 0.02 -16.39
C CYS A 183 2.90 -0.88 -17.18
N ASP A 184 3.85 -1.51 -16.51
CA ASP A 184 4.85 -2.38 -17.14
C ASP A 184 5.38 -3.46 -16.17
N SER A 185 6.14 -4.40 -16.71
CA SER A 185 6.75 -5.50 -15.95
C SER A 185 7.79 -5.02 -14.94
N SER A 186 8.52 -3.95 -15.22
CA SER A 186 9.54 -3.39 -14.32
C SER A 186 8.87 -2.81 -13.07
N GLU A 187 7.73 -2.16 -13.25
CA GLU A 187 6.93 -1.63 -12.15
C GLU A 187 6.32 -2.77 -11.30
N SER A 188 5.82 -3.84 -11.95
CA SER A 188 5.26 -5.00 -11.25
C SER A 188 6.31 -5.73 -10.43
N GLN A 189 7.56 -5.78 -10.91
CA GLN A 189 8.71 -6.37 -10.22
C GLN A 189 9.32 -5.46 -9.15
N GLY A 190 8.84 -4.21 -9.04
CA GLY A 190 9.35 -3.24 -8.06
C GLY A 190 10.72 -2.66 -8.41
N LEU A 191 11.16 -2.79 -9.67
CA LEU A 191 12.45 -2.28 -10.16
C LEU A 191 12.45 -0.76 -10.38
N THR A 192 11.28 -0.15 -10.47
CA THR A 192 11.15 1.31 -10.53
C THR A 192 11.28 1.93 -9.14
N ASN A 193 12.04 3.02 -9.05
CA ASN A 193 12.50 3.74 -7.83
C ASN A 193 11.41 4.21 -6.84
N THR A 194 10.21 3.64 -6.86
CA THR A 194 9.10 4.02 -5.97
C THR A 194 9.13 3.31 -4.62
N ARG A 195 10.03 2.33 -4.41
CA ARG A 195 10.18 1.62 -3.13
C ARG A 195 11.62 1.67 -2.63
N LYS A 196 11.79 2.06 -1.37
CA LYS A 196 13.07 2.11 -0.64
C LYS A 196 13.56 0.73 -0.15
N SER A 197 13.03 -0.39 -0.61
CA SER A 197 13.48 -1.72 -0.17
C SER A 197 13.79 -2.60 -1.36
N ASP A 198 14.97 -3.21 -1.35
CA ASP A 198 15.44 -4.22 -2.32
C ASP A 198 14.64 -5.54 -2.27
N ARG A 199 13.51 -5.57 -1.56
CA ARG A 199 12.64 -6.73 -1.54
C ARG A 199 11.62 -6.62 -2.66
N PRO A 200 11.56 -7.60 -3.59
CA PRO A 200 10.51 -7.66 -4.58
C PRO A 200 9.15 -7.61 -3.87
N SER A 201 8.19 -6.93 -4.46
CA SER A 201 6.82 -6.94 -3.97
C SER A 201 6.36 -8.40 -3.91
N ALA A 202 5.82 -8.84 -2.78
CA ALA A 202 5.23 -10.18 -2.65
C ALA A 202 4.14 -10.44 -3.73
N ASN A 203 3.62 -9.40 -4.37
CA ASN A 203 2.67 -9.49 -5.48
C ASN A 203 3.35 -9.67 -6.84
N SER A 204 4.56 -9.13 -7.04
CA SER A 204 5.26 -9.24 -8.32
C SER A 204 5.73 -10.67 -8.61
N ILE A 205 5.97 -11.45 -7.57
CA ILE A 205 6.44 -12.84 -7.69
C ILE A 205 5.29 -13.80 -7.98
N ASN A 206 4.07 -13.44 -7.59
CA ASN A 206 2.89 -14.31 -7.74
C ASN A 206 1.96 -13.91 -8.91
N THR A 207 2.30 -12.88 -9.66
CA THR A 207 1.61 -12.51 -10.90
C THR A 207 2.39 -13.04 -12.08
N ALA A 208 2.15 -14.28 -12.42
CA ALA A 208 2.79 -14.91 -13.55
C ALA A 208 2.28 -14.39 -14.92
N ALA A 209 1.21 -13.57 -14.93
CA ALA A 209 0.63 -13.07 -16.17
C ALA A 209 0.69 -11.54 -16.27
N PRO A 210 1.49 -11.00 -17.20
CA PRO A 210 1.44 -9.58 -17.54
C PRO A 210 0.04 -9.09 -17.88
N VAL A 211 -0.75 -9.90 -18.58
CA VAL A 211 -2.11 -9.56 -19.03
C VAL A 211 -3.10 -9.24 -17.90
N GLU A 212 -2.90 -9.83 -16.72
CA GLU A 212 -3.76 -9.56 -15.55
C GLU A 212 -3.21 -8.49 -14.61
N SER A 213 -1.96 -8.07 -14.79
CA SER A 213 -1.29 -7.15 -13.86
C SER A 213 -0.82 -5.85 -14.51
N ILE A 214 -0.77 -5.81 -15.84
CA ILE A 214 -0.20 -4.70 -16.61
C ILE A 214 -1.22 -4.23 -17.65
N TYR A 215 -1.46 -2.92 -17.69
CA TYR A 215 -2.24 -2.24 -18.70
C TYR A 215 -1.54 -0.93 -19.08
N ASP A 216 -1.35 -0.66 -20.36
CA ASP A 216 -0.55 0.45 -20.89
C ASP A 216 -0.94 1.82 -20.32
N GLN A 217 -2.19 2.03 -19.97
CA GLN A 217 -2.69 3.27 -19.39
C GLN A 217 -2.88 3.18 -17.86
N GLY A 218 -2.48 2.05 -17.23
CA GLY A 218 -2.60 1.86 -15.79
C GLY A 218 -3.98 1.47 -15.30
N GLY A 219 -4.85 0.90 -16.14
CA GLY A 219 -6.11 0.21 -15.79
C GLY A 219 -7.20 0.98 -15.02
N GLU A 220 -6.92 2.21 -14.62
CA GLU A 220 -7.76 2.97 -13.68
C GLU A 220 -8.56 4.10 -14.35
N VAL A 221 -8.53 4.21 -15.69
CA VAL A 221 -9.04 5.39 -16.43
C VAL A 221 -10.43 5.17 -17.05
N GLU A 222 -10.91 3.94 -17.22
CA GLU A 222 -12.08 3.65 -18.06
C GLU A 222 -13.46 3.69 -17.39
N PHE A 223 -13.56 3.97 -16.08
CA PHE A 223 -14.86 3.88 -15.41
C PHE A 223 -15.65 5.18 -15.45
N LYS A 224 -16.41 5.42 -16.49
CA LYS A 224 -17.24 6.63 -16.61
C LYS A 224 -18.74 6.45 -16.60
N THR A 225 -19.34 5.27 -16.62
CA THR A 225 -20.81 5.19 -16.67
C THR A 225 -21.45 3.95 -16.07
N VAL A 226 -22.58 4.15 -15.42
CA VAL A 226 -23.77 3.32 -15.15
C VAL A 226 -23.71 2.40 -13.94
N LEU A 227 -24.56 2.63 -12.93
CA LEU A 227 -25.13 1.71 -11.91
C LEU A 227 -25.13 2.31 -10.48
N LEU A 228 -25.82 1.67 -9.53
CA LEU A 228 -26.10 2.23 -8.18
C LEU A 228 -24.84 2.56 -7.39
N ILE A 229 -23.98 1.58 -7.17
CA ILE A 229 -22.72 1.77 -6.49
C ILE A 229 -21.62 1.16 -7.32
N PHE A 230 -20.67 1.99 -7.69
CA PHE A 230 -19.44 1.58 -8.36
C PHE A 230 -18.36 1.42 -7.32
N THR A 231 -17.58 0.35 -7.42
CA THR A 231 -16.41 0.19 -6.57
C THR A 231 -15.18 -0.22 -7.37
N SER A 232 -14.01 0.23 -6.95
CA SER A 232 -12.74 -0.21 -7.53
C SER A 232 -11.69 -0.41 -6.44
N GLN A 233 -10.97 -1.53 -6.53
CA GLN A 233 -9.81 -1.80 -5.71
C GLN A 233 -8.54 -1.27 -6.39
N LEU A 234 -7.69 -0.57 -5.67
CA LEU A 234 -6.52 0.13 -6.19
C LEU A 234 -5.23 -0.38 -5.57
N GLY A 235 -4.21 -0.56 -6.39
CA GLY A 235 -2.88 -0.99 -5.96
C GLY A 235 -2.03 0.13 -5.36
N LYS A 236 -2.31 1.40 -5.75
CA LYS A 236 -1.50 2.57 -5.40
C LYS A 236 -2.36 3.67 -4.79
N LYS A 237 -1.81 4.37 -3.78
CA LYS A 237 -2.48 5.54 -3.19
C LYS A 237 -2.58 6.71 -4.19
N SER A 238 -1.57 6.87 -5.04
CA SER A 238 -1.57 7.92 -6.07
C SER A 238 -2.72 7.78 -7.07
N SER A 239 -3.17 6.56 -7.36
CA SER A 239 -4.33 6.29 -8.20
C SER A 239 -5.62 6.73 -7.50
N LEU A 240 -5.76 6.42 -6.21
CA LEU A 240 -6.88 6.92 -5.41
C LEU A 240 -6.96 8.45 -5.46
N ASP A 241 -5.84 9.14 -5.25
CA ASP A 241 -5.79 10.61 -5.25
C ASP A 241 -6.16 11.20 -6.63
N ARG A 242 -5.82 10.51 -7.73
CA ARG A 242 -6.21 10.90 -9.10
C ARG A 242 -7.70 10.70 -9.36
N ILE A 243 -8.24 9.52 -9.02
CA ILE A 243 -9.66 9.21 -9.21
C ILE A 243 -10.53 10.17 -8.39
N LYS A 244 -10.15 10.45 -7.15
CA LYS A 244 -10.88 11.43 -6.31
C LYS A 244 -10.96 12.83 -6.92
N LYS A 245 -9.96 13.26 -7.68
CA LYS A 245 -10.03 14.53 -8.41
C LYS A 245 -11.08 14.50 -9.53
N HIS A 246 -11.22 13.38 -10.23
CA HIS A 246 -12.25 13.21 -11.27
C HIS A 246 -13.65 13.09 -10.66
N LEU A 247 -13.76 12.50 -9.47
CA LEU A 247 -15.01 12.34 -8.74
C LEU A 247 -15.36 13.54 -7.82
N ALA A 248 -14.67 14.69 -7.94
CA ALA A 248 -14.83 15.81 -7.03
C ALA A 248 -16.28 16.33 -6.87
N LYS A 249 -17.11 16.16 -7.92
CA LYS A 249 -18.53 16.53 -7.94
C LYS A 249 -19.50 15.35 -7.76
N ILE A 250 -18.96 14.13 -7.60
CA ILE A 250 -19.71 12.89 -7.49
C ILE A 250 -19.55 12.38 -6.06
N ARG A 251 -20.64 11.88 -5.48
CA ARG A 251 -20.58 11.28 -4.14
C ARG A 251 -19.65 10.07 -4.16
N HIS A 252 -18.69 10.05 -3.27
CA HIS A 252 -17.75 8.94 -3.15
C HIS A 252 -17.27 8.74 -1.72
N ILE A 253 -16.86 7.52 -1.43
CA ILE A 253 -16.21 7.12 -0.18
C ILE A 253 -14.99 6.26 -0.51
N ASP A 254 -13.95 6.31 0.32
CA ASP A 254 -12.75 5.48 0.15
C ASP A 254 -12.36 4.78 1.44
N THR A 255 -11.64 3.67 1.30
CA THR A 255 -11.12 2.90 2.43
C THR A 255 -9.74 2.32 2.15
N GLU A 256 -9.08 1.89 3.22
CA GLU A 256 -7.79 1.18 3.16
C GLU A 256 -8.00 -0.29 3.54
N LEU A 257 -7.56 -1.19 2.68
CA LEU A 257 -7.68 -2.64 2.86
C LEU A 257 -6.30 -3.22 3.17
N CYS A 258 -6.14 -3.77 4.37
CA CYS A 258 -4.86 -4.27 4.86
C CYS A 258 -4.88 -5.79 5.03
N GLN A 259 -3.77 -6.45 4.70
CA GLN A 259 -3.57 -7.89 4.94
C GLN A 259 -2.07 -8.20 4.97
N GLY A 260 -1.60 -8.90 5.98
CA GLY A 260 -0.18 -9.21 6.15
C GLY A 260 0.68 -7.95 6.16
N ASN A 261 1.54 -7.80 5.18
CA ASN A 261 2.36 -6.60 4.95
C ASN A 261 1.89 -5.76 3.75
N THR A 262 0.72 -6.10 3.20
CA THR A 262 0.18 -5.47 2.00
C THR A 262 -0.95 -4.51 2.37
N MET A 263 -0.93 -3.32 1.77
CA MET A 263 -2.00 -2.35 1.82
C MET A 263 -2.56 -2.14 0.41
N ARG A 264 -3.90 -2.06 0.30
CA ARG A 264 -4.64 -1.69 -0.89
C ARG A 264 -5.62 -0.60 -0.53
N TRP A 265 -6.10 0.10 -1.53
CA TRP A 265 -7.12 1.12 -1.39
C TRP A 265 -8.36 0.68 -2.15
N ALA A 266 -9.50 1.13 -1.71
CA ALA A 266 -10.73 0.97 -2.48
C ALA A 266 -11.47 2.29 -2.47
N ILE A 267 -12.20 2.56 -3.56
CA ILE A 267 -13.06 3.71 -3.71
C ILE A 267 -14.43 3.24 -4.19
N ALA A 268 -15.48 3.85 -3.66
CA ALA A 268 -16.85 3.67 -4.13
C ALA A 268 -17.45 5.01 -4.52
N TRP A 269 -18.28 5.05 -5.54
CA TRP A 269 -19.02 6.23 -5.95
C TRP A 269 -20.40 5.86 -6.47
N THR A 270 -21.29 6.83 -6.51
CA THR A 270 -22.64 6.66 -7.04
C THR A 270 -23.09 7.93 -7.76
N PHE A 271 -23.90 7.75 -8.80
CA PHE A 271 -24.61 8.82 -9.48
C PHE A 271 -26.03 8.99 -8.96
N ASP A 272 -26.51 8.09 -8.09
CA ASP A 272 -27.79 8.22 -7.42
C ASP A 272 -27.69 9.30 -6.32
N GLU A 273 -28.38 10.42 -6.54
CA GLU A 273 -28.40 11.53 -5.59
C GLU A 273 -29.17 11.20 -4.29
N THR A 274 -29.99 10.15 -4.29
CA THR A 274 -30.75 9.72 -3.11
C THR A 274 -29.94 8.80 -2.21
N TYR A 275 -28.97 8.08 -2.78
CA TYR A 275 -28.15 7.13 -2.04
C TYR A 275 -27.20 7.84 -1.04
N GLN A 276 -27.17 7.33 0.20
CA GLN A 276 -26.29 7.82 1.25
C GLN A 276 -25.28 6.73 1.61
N PHE A 277 -24.00 6.98 1.36
CA PHE A 277 -22.98 6.09 1.87
C PHE A 277 -23.03 6.01 3.41
N PRO A 278 -22.81 4.83 4.01
CA PRO A 278 -22.66 4.72 5.45
C PRO A 278 -21.61 5.72 5.96
N SER A 279 -21.93 6.48 6.99
CA SER A 279 -21.08 7.56 7.53
C SER A 279 -19.68 7.07 7.90
N GLU A 280 -19.58 5.80 8.28
CA GLU A 280 -18.31 5.12 8.50
C GLU A 280 -18.44 3.64 8.11
N CYS A 281 -17.69 3.21 7.10
CA CYS A 281 -17.53 1.79 6.82
C CYS A 281 -16.79 1.10 7.98
N GLN A 282 -17.20 -0.11 8.34
CA GLN A 282 -16.62 -0.88 9.46
C GLN A 282 -15.10 -1.01 9.40
N SER A 283 -14.54 -1.28 8.23
CA SER A 283 -13.09 -1.38 8.05
C SER A 283 -12.37 -0.04 8.28
N ARG A 284 -12.98 1.07 7.90
CA ARG A 284 -12.44 2.43 8.10
C ARG A 284 -12.42 2.82 9.57
N LYS A 285 -13.46 2.47 10.35
CA LYS A 285 -13.49 2.67 11.81
C LYS A 285 -12.37 1.95 12.52
N ALA A 286 -12.19 0.67 12.22
CA ALA A 286 -11.12 -0.15 12.80
C ALA A 286 -9.74 0.44 12.52
N PHE A 287 -9.48 0.85 11.28
CA PHE A 287 -8.22 1.44 10.87
C PHE A 287 -7.95 2.79 11.54
N GLN A 288 -8.95 3.67 11.62
CA GLN A 288 -8.80 4.98 12.27
C GLN A 288 -8.59 4.86 13.78
N ALA A 289 -9.30 3.93 14.44
CA ALA A 289 -9.13 3.67 15.87
C ALA A 289 -7.70 3.21 16.18
N LEU A 290 -7.16 2.31 15.36
CA LEU A 290 -5.80 1.79 15.52
C LEU A 290 -4.71 2.82 15.15
N LYS A 291 -4.95 3.71 14.19
CA LYS A 291 -4.07 4.87 13.94
C LYS A 291 -4.01 5.81 15.14
N LYS A 292 -5.17 6.10 15.78
CA LYS A 292 -5.22 6.93 17.00
C LYS A 292 -4.47 6.28 18.17
N THR A 293 -4.56 4.95 18.32
CA THR A 293 -3.85 4.20 19.37
C THR A 293 -2.33 4.18 19.13
N LYS A 294 -1.89 4.05 17.86
CA LYS A 294 -0.46 4.15 17.52
C LYS A 294 0.13 5.53 17.80
N LYS A 295 -0.60 6.62 17.50
CA LYS A 295 -0.14 7.98 17.87
C LYS A 295 -0.04 8.18 19.37
N LYS A 296 -0.87 7.52 20.19
CA LYS A 296 -0.79 7.57 21.65
C LYS A 296 0.34 6.73 22.26
N ASN A 297 0.80 5.69 21.54
CA ASN A 297 1.86 4.77 21.97
C ASN A 297 3.16 4.97 21.17
N GLU A 298 3.37 6.14 20.54
CA GLU A 298 4.69 6.48 20.04
C GLU A 298 5.62 6.58 21.26
N THR A 299 6.42 5.52 21.47
CA THR A 299 7.58 5.58 22.34
C THR A 299 8.40 6.82 21.97
N PRO A 300 8.95 7.57 22.95
CA PRO A 300 9.81 8.70 22.65
C PRO A 300 10.85 8.26 21.61
N ARG A 301 10.95 8.99 20.51
CA ARG A 301 11.87 8.64 19.43
C ARG A 301 13.27 8.62 20.02
N THR A 302 13.97 7.50 19.86
CA THR A 302 15.35 7.37 20.33
C THR A 302 16.21 8.41 19.60
N PRO A 303 16.98 9.25 20.30
CA PRO A 303 17.89 10.18 19.64
C PRO A 303 18.87 9.44 18.74
N ILE A 304 19.17 10.01 17.60
CA ILE A 304 20.23 9.53 16.72
C ILE A 304 21.55 9.99 17.26
N SER A 305 22.51 9.08 17.45
CA SER A 305 23.85 9.39 17.95
C SER A 305 24.87 9.47 16.80
N VAL A 306 25.69 10.51 16.85
CA VAL A 306 26.84 10.74 15.97
C VAL A 306 28.08 10.89 16.83
N PRO A 307 28.88 9.83 17.05
CA PRO A 307 30.13 9.92 17.78
C PRO A 307 31.20 10.59 16.90
N PHE A 308 32.07 11.37 17.57
CA PHE A 308 33.26 11.98 16.98
C PHE A 308 34.51 11.31 17.53
N ASP A 309 35.61 11.37 16.76
CA ASP A 309 36.89 10.86 17.16
C ASP A 309 37.38 11.64 18.42
N SER A 310 37.95 10.95 19.41
CA SER A 310 38.42 11.49 20.66
C SER A 310 39.53 12.54 20.52
N LYS A 311 40.16 12.64 19.34
CA LYS A 311 41.16 13.68 19.04
C LYS A 311 40.56 15.09 18.93
N TYR A 312 39.25 15.21 18.70
CA TYR A 312 38.57 16.50 18.54
C TYR A 312 37.99 16.97 19.86
N SER A 313 38.33 18.21 20.25
CA SER A 313 37.79 18.80 21.44
C SER A 313 36.32 19.17 21.33
N PHE A 314 35.68 19.27 22.47
CA PHE A 314 34.28 19.66 22.58
C PHE A 314 34.00 21.01 21.92
N ASP A 315 34.88 21.99 22.12
CA ASP A 315 34.76 23.32 21.54
C ASP A 315 34.99 23.33 20.01
N PHE A 316 35.88 22.46 19.52
CA PHE A 316 36.08 22.30 18.07
C PHE A 316 34.82 21.80 17.39
N ILE A 317 34.18 20.77 17.95
CA ILE A 317 32.92 20.21 17.41
C ILE A 317 31.80 21.24 17.52
N LYS A 318 31.69 21.96 18.64
CA LYS A 318 30.73 23.03 18.83
C LYS A 318 30.87 24.11 17.75
N ASN A 319 32.10 24.56 17.51
CA ASN A 319 32.40 25.55 16.47
C ASN A 319 31.99 25.07 15.09
N TYR A 320 32.27 23.80 14.75
CA TYR A 320 31.81 23.21 13.51
C TYR A 320 30.27 23.29 13.35
N LEU A 321 29.51 22.96 14.40
CA LEU A 321 28.05 22.99 14.38
C LEU A 321 27.52 24.42 14.19
N GLU A 322 27.97 25.37 15.01
CA GLU A 322 27.45 26.73 15.07
C GLU A 322 27.91 27.58 13.90
N THR A 323 29.19 27.51 13.50
CA THR A 323 29.73 28.40 12.45
C THR A 323 29.68 27.81 11.05
N TYR A 324 29.73 26.50 10.91
CA TYR A 324 29.73 25.85 9.60
C TYR A 324 28.38 25.17 9.29
N LEU A 325 27.99 24.14 10.07
CA LEU A 325 26.84 23.31 9.73
C LEU A 325 25.52 24.09 9.68
N PHE A 326 25.25 24.91 10.69
CA PHE A 326 23.97 25.65 10.76
C PHE A 326 23.86 26.70 9.65
N ASN A 327 24.96 27.32 9.25
CA ASN A 327 25.02 28.26 8.15
C ASN A 327 24.90 27.56 6.78
N GLU A 328 25.62 26.45 6.56
CA GLU A 328 25.56 25.67 5.31
C GLU A 328 24.17 25.12 5.04
N LEU A 329 23.45 24.71 6.07
CA LEU A 329 22.10 24.18 5.98
C LEU A 329 21.00 25.25 6.10
N HIS A 330 21.37 26.53 6.27
CA HIS A 330 20.42 27.65 6.46
C HIS A 330 19.38 27.37 7.57
N LEU A 331 19.83 26.80 8.70
CA LEU A 331 18.97 26.44 9.81
C LEU A 331 18.62 27.67 10.67
N LYS A 332 17.35 27.78 11.04
CA LYS A 332 16.91 28.74 12.06
C LYS A 332 17.03 28.07 13.42
N TRP A 333 18.07 28.37 14.16
CA TRP A 333 18.37 27.69 15.42
C TRP A 333 18.34 28.64 16.62
N THR A 334 18.13 28.04 17.79
CA THR A 334 18.19 28.72 19.10
C THR A 334 18.97 27.82 20.07
N SER A 335 19.84 28.40 20.83
CA SER A 335 20.56 27.69 21.91
C SER A 335 19.63 27.43 23.09
N LEU A 336 19.59 26.18 23.55
CA LEU A 336 18.88 25.77 24.76
C LEU A 336 19.83 25.76 26.00
N SER A 337 21.12 25.50 25.77
CA SER A 337 22.20 25.57 26.72
C SER A 337 23.51 25.71 25.98
N SER A 338 24.65 25.73 26.71
CA SER A 338 25.98 25.84 26.10
C SER A 338 26.28 24.79 25.02
N TYR A 339 25.62 23.62 25.08
CA TYR A 339 25.85 22.47 24.19
C TYR A 339 24.56 21.80 23.77
N ALA A 340 23.46 22.54 23.74
CA ALA A 340 22.20 22.06 23.24
C ALA A 340 21.50 23.13 22.41
N TRP A 341 20.91 22.70 21.29
CA TRP A 341 20.27 23.57 20.32
C TRP A 341 18.94 22.97 19.87
N ILE A 342 18.03 23.84 19.44
CA ILE A 342 16.85 23.46 18.70
C ILE A 342 16.81 24.26 17.42
N PHE A 343 16.43 23.64 16.30
CA PHE A 343 16.29 24.35 15.05
C PHE A 343 15.09 23.90 14.25
N ASP A 344 14.59 24.82 13.43
CA ASP A 344 13.59 24.58 12.41
C ASP A 344 14.23 24.62 11.01
N ALA A 345 13.88 23.66 10.19
CA ALA A 345 14.28 23.63 8.79
C ALA A 345 13.04 23.72 7.89
N TYR A 346 13.11 24.60 6.93
CA TYR A 346 12.04 24.84 5.93
C TYR A 346 12.44 24.33 4.54
N ASP A 347 13.67 23.83 4.40
CA ASP A 347 14.20 23.23 3.19
C ASP A 347 15.02 21.97 3.52
N ASN A 348 15.04 20.98 2.61
CA ASN A 348 15.78 19.74 2.78
C ASN A 348 17.12 19.83 2.04
N LEU A 349 18.06 20.61 2.57
CA LEU A 349 19.37 20.89 1.95
C LEU A 349 20.38 19.75 2.12
N TRP A 350 20.16 18.84 3.08
CA TRP A 350 21.03 17.69 3.37
C TRP A 350 20.77 16.47 2.50
N SER A 351 19.70 16.46 1.66
CA SER A 351 19.38 15.30 0.82
C SER A 351 20.20 15.26 -0.48
N HIS A 352 20.74 14.09 -0.82
CA HIS A 352 21.57 13.89 -2.02
C HIS A 352 20.86 14.17 -3.35
N GLN A 353 19.53 14.13 -3.42
CA GLN A 353 18.77 14.36 -4.64
C GLN A 353 18.86 15.82 -5.14
N ARG A 354 18.93 16.80 -4.25
CA ARG A 354 19.10 18.21 -4.63
C ARG A 354 20.54 18.55 -5.04
N ARG A 355 21.53 17.90 -4.41
CA ARG A 355 22.95 18.07 -4.77
C ARG A 355 23.25 17.63 -6.20
N ARG A 356 22.73 16.48 -6.64
CA ARG A 356 22.87 16.00 -8.02
C ARG A 356 22.24 16.96 -9.05
N ARG A 357 21.11 17.60 -8.73
CA ARG A 357 20.49 18.60 -9.61
C ARG A 357 21.30 19.89 -9.73
N ARG A 358 22.04 20.31 -8.69
CA ARG A 358 22.93 21.50 -8.74
C ARG A 358 24.24 21.22 -9.48
N GLN A 359 24.75 19.99 -9.48
CA GLN A 359 25.97 19.63 -10.22
C GLN A 359 25.76 19.46 -11.73
N HIS A 360 24.53 19.26 -12.20
CA HIS A 360 24.19 19.17 -13.62
C HIS A 360 23.71 20.49 -14.26
N THR A 361 23.71 21.59 -13.54
CA THR A 361 23.35 22.92 -14.08
C THR A 361 24.52 23.90 -13.91
N ASN A 362 25.67 23.55 -14.49
CA ASN A 362 26.74 24.50 -14.72
C ASN A 362 26.64 25.04 -16.16
N ASP A 363 25.52 25.64 -16.49
CA ASP A 363 25.41 26.60 -17.60
C ASP A 363 24.19 27.49 -17.35
N GLU A 364 24.49 28.78 -17.15
CA GLU A 364 23.63 29.95 -16.97
C GLU A 364 22.81 30.04 -15.63
N PRO A 365 22.90 31.20 -14.94
CA PRO A 365 22.07 31.46 -13.77
C PRO A 365 20.61 31.67 -14.23
N PRO A 366 19.63 30.89 -13.72
CA PRO A 366 18.24 31.14 -14.03
C PRO A 366 17.86 32.52 -13.46
N SER A 367 17.43 33.40 -14.37
CA SER A 367 16.78 34.65 -14.03
C SER A 367 15.78 34.42 -12.89
N LYS A 368 15.87 35.25 -11.86
CA LYS A 368 14.98 35.32 -10.71
C LYS A 368 13.53 35.30 -11.18
N ARG A 369 12.86 34.15 -11.17
CA ARG A 369 11.41 34.12 -11.10
C ARG A 369 11.05 34.67 -9.72
N LEU A 370 10.54 35.88 -9.71
CA LEU A 370 9.84 36.48 -8.59
C LEU A 370 8.77 35.47 -8.13
N LYS A 371 9.02 34.82 -6.98
CA LYS A 371 7.96 34.14 -6.24
C LYS A 371 7.07 35.27 -5.70
N SER A 372 5.82 35.27 -6.13
CA SER A 372 4.76 36.03 -5.47
C SER A 372 4.78 35.67 -3.98
N ASN A 373 4.78 36.70 -3.14
CA ASN A 373 4.68 36.63 -1.71
C ASN A 373 3.38 35.91 -1.27
N ASP A 374 3.46 35.25 -0.09
CA ASP A 374 2.37 34.81 0.79
C ASP A 374 1.77 33.41 0.62
N GLU A 375 2.65 32.36 0.60
CA GLU A 375 2.29 31.11 1.28
C GLU A 375 3.40 30.72 2.27
N PRO A 376 3.09 30.41 3.54
CA PRO A 376 4.11 29.96 4.49
C PRO A 376 4.64 28.61 4.02
N THR A 377 5.92 28.56 3.67
CA THR A 377 6.61 27.31 3.32
C THR A 377 6.46 26.32 4.48
N ALA A 378 5.85 25.16 4.22
CA ALA A 378 5.61 24.15 5.24
C ALA A 378 6.94 23.72 5.90
N LYS A 379 6.97 23.71 7.22
CA LYS A 379 8.14 23.28 8.01
C LYS A 379 8.50 21.82 7.69
N VAL A 380 9.75 21.58 7.30
CA VAL A 380 10.27 20.24 6.99
C VAL A 380 10.52 19.46 8.27
N CYS A 381 11.21 20.05 9.25
CA CYS A 381 11.42 19.44 10.55
C CYS A 381 11.80 20.45 11.63
N THR A 382 11.52 20.06 12.88
CA THR A 382 12.16 20.61 14.10
C THR A 382 13.03 19.53 14.70
N ILE A 383 14.30 19.82 14.95
CA ILE A 383 15.25 18.89 15.58
C ILE A 383 15.89 19.56 16.77
N GLN A 384 15.97 18.83 17.87
CA GLN A 384 16.77 19.17 19.03
C GLN A 384 18.12 18.44 18.92
N MET A 385 19.20 19.16 19.12
CA MET A 385 20.55 18.62 19.17
C MET A 385 21.14 18.81 20.57
N ARG A 386 21.93 17.83 21.00
CA ARG A 386 22.72 17.92 22.24
C ARG A 386 24.05 17.24 22.03
N LEU A 387 25.13 17.93 22.39
CA LEU A 387 26.49 17.40 22.41
C LEU A 387 26.84 17.02 23.83
N ASP A 388 27.19 15.76 24.06
CA ASP A 388 27.60 15.21 25.33
C ASP A 388 28.99 14.56 25.20
N GLU A 389 29.74 14.51 26.33
CA GLU A 389 31.00 13.78 26.41
C GLU A 389 30.84 12.65 27.44
N HIS A 390 31.24 11.44 27.04
CA HIS A 390 31.30 10.29 27.92
C HIS A 390 32.60 9.52 27.66
N GLU A 391 33.39 9.29 28.70
CA GLU A 391 34.68 8.58 28.60
C GLU A 391 35.64 9.15 27.54
N GLY A 392 35.65 10.48 27.37
CA GLY A 392 36.53 11.16 26.40
C GLY A 392 36.02 11.10 24.96
N ILE A 393 34.82 10.58 24.71
CA ILE A 393 34.20 10.53 23.39
C ILE A 393 33.06 11.55 23.32
N CYS A 394 33.21 12.53 22.45
CA CYS A 394 32.13 13.48 22.16
C CYS A 394 31.07 12.85 21.27
N THR A 395 29.83 12.94 21.66
CA THR A 395 28.69 12.39 20.89
C THR A 395 27.59 13.43 20.72
N LEU A 396 27.20 13.68 19.48
CA LEU A 396 26.04 14.52 19.16
C LEU A 396 24.79 13.67 19.08
N TYR A 397 23.76 14.04 19.84
CA TYR A 397 22.45 13.45 19.83
C TYR A 397 21.47 14.34 19.05
N LEU A 398 20.75 13.75 18.10
CA LEU A 398 19.72 14.43 17.30
C LEU A 398 18.36 13.81 17.60
N LEU A 399 17.43 14.60 18.09
CA LEU A 399 16.07 14.17 18.39
C LEU A 399 15.09 14.89 17.46
N PHE A 400 14.37 14.16 16.62
CA PHE A 400 13.29 14.72 15.83
C PHE A 400 12.11 15.08 16.74
N VAL A 401 11.71 16.34 16.73
CA VAL A 401 10.60 16.87 17.54
C VAL A 401 9.31 16.91 16.73
N ASP A 402 9.32 17.57 15.55
CA ASP A 402 8.13 17.81 14.74
C ASP A 402 8.48 18.05 13.26
N GLY A 403 7.50 17.97 12.37
CA GLY A 403 7.62 18.30 10.94
C GLY A 403 7.13 17.21 9.99
N THR A 404 7.25 17.49 8.68
CA THR A 404 6.79 16.60 7.61
C THR A 404 7.77 15.47 7.26
N ASN A 405 9.07 15.65 7.56
CA ASN A 405 10.13 14.66 7.32
C ASN A 405 10.56 13.98 8.62
N ALA A 406 9.91 12.88 8.99
CA ALA A 406 10.20 12.13 10.21
C ALA A 406 11.60 11.48 10.24
N ASP A 407 12.27 11.33 9.09
CA ASP A 407 13.62 10.75 8.95
C ASP A 407 14.72 11.82 8.91
N ALA A 408 14.37 13.09 9.10
CA ALA A 408 15.32 14.20 9.01
C ALA A 408 16.51 14.06 9.97
N ALA A 409 16.28 13.58 11.20
CA ALA A 409 17.37 13.39 12.17
C ALA A 409 18.43 12.38 11.69
N ASN A 410 18.01 11.24 11.10
CA ASN A 410 18.91 10.26 10.49
C ASN A 410 19.68 10.87 9.32
N GLN A 411 18.98 11.58 8.44
CA GLN A 411 19.56 12.17 7.23
C GLN A 411 20.59 13.24 7.58
N ILE A 412 20.30 14.08 8.56
CA ILE A 412 21.24 15.11 9.07
C ILE A 412 22.43 14.45 9.77
N GLY A 413 22.20 13.45 10.62
CA GLY A 413 23.28 12.68 11.23
C GLY A 413 24.23 12.06 10.21
N GLN A 414 23.69 11.50 9.13
CA GLN A 414 24.52 10.98 8.02
C GLN A 414 25.24 12.09 7.25
N TYR A 415 24.59 13.23 7.06
CA TYR A 415 25.22 14.41 6.45
C TYR A 415 26.42 14.88 7.28
N ILE A 416 26.28 15.00 8.59
CA ILE A 416 27.35 15.38 9.51
C ILE A 416 28.52 14.38 9.40
N LYS A 417 28.27 13.08 9.47
CA LYS A 417 29.30 12.03 9.33
C LYS A 417 30.11 12.16 8.03
N ASN A 418 29.45 12.59 6.94
CA ASN A 418 30.09 12.72 5.64
C ASN A 418 30.84 14.07 5.47
N GLN A 419 30.39 15.14 6.11
CA GLN A 419 30.97 16.48 5.94
C GLN A 419 32.05 16.82 6.96
N PHE A 420 31.94 16.31 8.17
CA PHE A 420 32.88 16.62 9.26
C PHE A 420 34.34 16.30 8.91
N PRO A 421 34.71 15.14 8.31
CA PRO A 421 36.06 14.87 7.87
C PRO A 421 36.62 15.89 6.87
N THR A 422 35.78 16.37 5.94
CA THR A 422 36.18 17.39 4.98
C THR A 422 36.42 18.76 5.65
N TYR A 423 35.59 19.11 6.64
CA TYR A 423 35.77 20.30 7.44
C TYR A 423 37.09 20.26 8.23
N CYS A 424 37.41 19.12 8.84
CA CYS A 424 38.67 18.94 9.61
C CYS A 424 39.92 19.16 8.71
N GLN A 425 39.92 18.58 7.47
CA GLN A 425 41.05 18.77 6.54
C GLN A 425 41.32 20.22 6.15
N SER A 426 40.32 21.08 6.25
CA SER A 426 40.44 22.50 5.90
C SER A 426 40.72 23.43 7.08
N HIS A 427 40.65 22.89 8.31
CA HIS A 427 40.75 23.67 9.56
C HIS A 427 41.76 23.07 10.57
N GLU A 428 42.46 21.98 10.23
CA GLU A 428 43.72 21.52 10.80
C GLU A 428 44.88 22.22 10.09
#